data_1c1d31dc43d475a2e393ad85891da55d
#
_entry.id   1c1d31dc43d475a2e393ad85891da55d
#
_cell.length_a   1.000
_cell.length_b   1.000
_cell.length_c   1.000
_cell.angle_alpha   90.00
_cell.angle_beta   90.00
_cell.angle_gamma   90.00
#
_symmetry.space_group_name_H-M   'P 1'
#
loop_
_entity.id
_entity.type
_entity.pdbx_description
1 polymer ?
#
loop_
_entity_poly.entity_id
_entity_poly.type
_entity_poly.pdbx_seq_one_letter_code
_entity_poly.pdbx_strand_id
1 'polypeptide(L)'
;DITPQLFAMEMKPYRELHLFAAGGCCGTTPEFIKLLNSVFAGCVPGRSAHKMPSVLCTPVDFVNVDGITVVGERINPTGKKRFQQALREEDMNYVLEQAVSQVEAGAQVLDVNVGAPGVDEPALMPKVVKALQSVTSLPLQLDSSNVEALENGLRVYNGKPIVNSTNGEQEKLDAILPLCKKYGAAIVGLAIDERGILPAAEDRVAIARRITEA
;
A
#
# COMPACT_ATOMS: atom_id res chain seq x y z
N ASP A 1 12.25 2.06 40.27
CA ASP A 1 12.31 2.21 38.82
C ASP A 1 13.47 1.38 38.27
N ILE A 2 13.28 0.73 37.12
CA ILE A 2 14.32 -0.05 36.46
C ILE A 2 15.32 0.91 35.76
N THR A 3 16.62 0.66 35.93
CA THR A 3 17.64 1.43 35.19
C THR A 3 17.89 0.85 33.81
N PRO A 4 18.43 1.63 32.84
CA PRO A 4 18.78 1.12 31.51
C PRO A 4 19.74 -0.10 31.57
N GLN A 5 20.68 -0.09 32.51
CA GLN A 5 21.65 -1.17 32.71
C GLN A 5 21.01 -2.44 33.23
N LEU A 6 20.12 -2.31 34.23
CA LEU A 6 19.39 -3.45 34.77
C LEU A 6 18.46 -4.06 33.72
N PHE A 7 17.72 -3.20 32.97
CA PHE A 7 16.88 -3.64 31.86
C PHE A 7 17.67 -4.43 30.82
N ALA A 8 18.82 -3.91 30.38
CA ALA A 8 19.68 -4.60 29.43
C ALA A 8 20.20 -5.95 29.95
N MET A 9 20.52 -6.01 31.24
CA MET A 9 20.94 -7.25 31.89
C MET A 9 19.84 -8.29 31.88
N GLU A 10 18.63 -7.92 32.26
CA GLU A 10 17.47 -8.81 32.27
C GLU A 10 17.03 -9.28 30.87
N MET A 11 17.38 -8.50 29.82
CA MET A 11 17.08 -8.87 28.44
C MET A 11 18.10 -9.85 27.83
N LYS A 12 19.26 -10.10 28.45
CA LYS A 12 20.28 -11.03 27.93
C LYS A 12 19.80 -12.45 27.66
N PRO A 13 19.01 -13.10 28.55
CA PRO A 13 18.53 -14.47 28.32
C PRO A 13 17.68 -14.61 27.06
N TYR A 14 17.02 -13.52 26.62
CA TYR A 14 16.14 -13.53 25.44
C TYR A 14 16.90 -13.57 24.11
N ARG A 15 18.23 -13.43 24.11
CA ARG A 15 19.07 -13.58 22.89
C ARG A 15 18.89 -14.93 22.21
N GLU A 16 18.69 -15.99 22.99
CA GLU A 16 18.54 -17.36 22.49
C GLU A 16 17.17 -17.65 21.88
N LEU A 17 16.20 -16.75 22.09
CA LEU A 17 14.85 -16.89 21.54
C LEU A 17 14.71 -16.43 20.09
N HIS A 18 15.80 -15.96 19.49
CA HIS A 18 15.80 -15.48 18.10
C HIS A 18 14.68 -14.44 17.82
N LEU A 19 14.49 -13.49 18.75
CA LEU A 19 13.45 -12.49 18.65
C LEU A 19 13.55 -11.70 17.34
N PHE A 20 12.40 -11.45 16.73
CA PHE A 20 12.30 -10.61 15.54
C PHE A 20 12.34 -9.11 15.88
N ALA A 21 11.77 -8.73 17.01
CA ALA A 21 11.77 -7.38 17.52
C ALA A 21 11.86 -7.39 19.05
N ALA A 22 12.52 -6.39 19.61
CA ALA A 22 12.55 -6.12 21.04
C ALA A 22 12.54 -4.61 21.26
N GLY A 23 11.91 -4.17 22.35
CA GLY A 23 11.78 -2.74 22.67
C GLY A 23 11.37 -2.54 24.10
N GLY A 24 11.00 -1.33 24.44
CA GLY A 24 10.49 -0.97 25.75
C GLY A 24 9.04 -0.46 25.69
N CYS A 25 8.58 0.06 26.81
CA CYS A 25 7.24 0.64 26.98
C CYS A 25 7.33 2.01 27.65
N CYS A 26 6.32 2.42 28.40
CA CYS A 26 6.27 3.68 29.11
C CYS A 26 7.51 3.88 29.98
N GLY A 27 8.11 5.08 29.92
CA GLY A 27 9.36 5.40 30.63
C GLY A 27 10.65 4.95 29.93
N THR A 28 10.59 4.25 28.80
CA THR A 28 11.77 3.91 27.99
C THR A 28 12.36 5.15 27.34
N THR A 29 13.65 5.40 27.56
CA THR A 29 14.42 6.47 26.94
C THR A 29 15.34 5.91 25.84
N PRO A 30 15.94 6.78 25.00
CA PRO A 30 16.93 6.35 24.01
C PRO A 30 18.09 5.54 24.60
N GLU A 31 18.47 5.76 25.85
CA GLU A 31 19.54 5.01 26.52
C GLU A 31 19.17 3.54 26.71
N PHE A 32 17.92 3.22 27.08
CA PHE A 32 17.43 1.85 27.17
C PHE A 32 17.56 1.14 25.80
N ILE A 33 17.12 1.81 24.74
CA ILE A 33 17.18 1.24 23.39
C ILE A 33 18.61 1.04 22.92
N LYS A 34 19.53 1.99 23.22
CA LYS A 34 20.94 1.87 22.91
C LYS A 34 21.57 0.64 23.56
N LEU A 35 21.31 0.42 24.85
CA LEU A 35 21.84 -0.74 25.57
C LEU A 35 21.18 -2.04 25.08
N LEU A 36 19.87 -2.02 24.82
CA LEU A 36 19.14 -3.15 24.25
C LEU A 36 19.73 -3.55 22.89
N ASN A 37 20.00 -2.60 22.01
CA ASN A 37 20.66 -2.86 20.73
C ASN A 37 22.04 -3.52 20.91
N SER A 38 22.81 -3.10 21.92
CA SER A 38 24.09 -3.72 22.25
C SER A 38 23.92 -5.16 22.74
N VAL A 39 22.86 -5.45 23.51
CA VAL A 39 22.54 -6.81 23.97
C VAL A 39 22.24 -7.74 22.80
N PHE A 40 21.49 -7.27 21.79
CA PHE A 40 21.09 -8.09 20.64
C PHE A 40 22.04 -7.95 19.43
N ALA A 41 23.16 -7.24 19.57
CA ALA A 41 24.14 -7.12 18.50
C ALA A 41 24.61 -8.51 18.03
N GLY A 42 24.56 -8.74 16.70
CA GLY A 42 24.92 -10.00 16.08
C GLY A 42 23.91 -11.14 16.24
N CYS A 43 22.77 -10.92 16.91
CA CYS A 43 21.69 -11.89 16.93
C CYS A 43 20.99 -11.94 15.57
N VAL A 44 20.69 -13.16 15.11
CA VAL A 44 19.92 -13.38 13.87
C VAL A 44 18.48 -13.67 14.25
N PRO A 45 17.50 -12.89 13.76
CA PRO A 45 16.09 -13.15 14.01
C PRO A 45 15.68 -14.53 13.52
N GLY A 46 14.77 -15.18 14.23
CA GLY A 46 14.17 -16.43 13.80
C GLY A 46 13.43 -16.19 12.47
N ARG A 47 13.66 -17.02 11.47
CA ARG A 47 12.88 -16.99 10.23
C ARG A 47 11.66 -17.89 10.41
N SER A 48 10.46 -17.34 10.26
CA SER A 48 9.27 -18.16 10.10
C SER A 48 9.36 -18.93 8.79
N ALA A 49 9.20 -20.24 8.87
CA ALA A 49 9.08 -21.09 7.69
C ALA A 49 7.69 -20.99 7.02
N HIS A 50 6.75 -20.25 7.64
CA HIS A 50 5.42 -20.07 7.10
C HIS A 50 5.43 -19.11 5.92
N LYS A 51 4.81 -19.54 4.81
CA LYS A 51 4.53 -18.64 3.68
C LYS A 51 3.53 -17.58 4.20
N MET A 52 3.97 -16.33 4.16
CA MET A 52 3.06 -15.22 4.49
C MET A 52 1.99 -15.12 3.41
N PRO A 53 0.71 -15.01 3.77
CA PRO A 53 -0.35 -14.77 2.80
C PRO A 53 -0.15 -13.42 2.11
N SER A 54 -0.64 -13.31 0.87
CA SER A 54 -0.69 -12.02 0.18
C SER A 54 -1.85 -11.22 0.73
N VAL A 55 -1.55 -10.17 1.49
CA VAL A 55 -2.58 -9.35 2.15
C VAL A 55 -2.45 -7.88 1.79
N LEU A 56 -3.61 -7.22 1.72
CA LEU A 56 -3.77 -5.78 1.78
C LEU A 56 -4.27 -5.41 3.17
N CYS A 57 -3.93 -4.26 3.69
CA CYS A 57 -4.40 -3.88 5.02
C CYS A 57 -4.67 -2.39 5.17
N THR A 58 -5.49 -2.12 6.17
CA THR A 58 -5.74 -0.81 6.78
C THR A 58 -5.26 -0.84 8.24
N PRO A 59 -5.40 0.23 9.03
CA PRO A 59 -5.02 0.20 10.45
C PRO A 59 -5.81 -0.80 11.30
N VAL A 60 -7.01 -1.23 10.84
CA VAL A 60 -7.97 -1.99 11.63
C VAL A 60 -8.43 -3.30 10.99
N ASP A 61 -8.10 -3.52 9.71
CA ASP A 61 -8.57 -4.68 8.96
C ASP A 61 -7.55 -5.14 7.90
N PHE A 62 -7.75 -6.35 7.36
CA PHE A 62 -6.94 -6.87 6.26
C PHE A 62 -7.78 -7.73 5.31
N VAL A 63 -7.36 -7.77 4.05
CA VAL A 63 -7.95 -8.60 2.99
C VAL A 63 -6.88 -9.53 2.44
N ASN A 64 -7.15 -10.85 2.48
CA ASN A 64 -6.31 -11.85 1.82
C ASN A 64 -6.65 -11.91 0.34
N VAL A 65 -5.65 -11.72 -0.51
CA VAL A 65 -5.80 -11.70 -1.98
C VAL A 65 -5.27 -12.98 -2.66
N ASP A 66 -5.08 -14.06 -1.90
CA ASP A 66 -4.69 -15.37 -2.50
C ASP A 66 -5.85 -16.05 -3.26
N GLY A 67 -7.08 -15.55 -3.09
CA GLY A 67 -8.29 -16.01 -3.78
C GLY A 67 -8.93 -14.93 -4.65
N ILE A 68 -10.23 -15.10 -4.94
CA ILE A 68 -11.01 -14.08 -5.64
C ILE A 68 -11.25 -12.90 -4.70
N THR A 69 -10.89 -11.72 -5.15
CA THR A 69 -11.10 -10.45 -4.42
C THR A 69 -11.91 -9.51 -5.29
N VAL A 70 -13.01 -8.97 -4.74
CA VAL A 70 -13.89 -8.04 -5.45
C VAL A 70 -13.40 -6.60 -5.23
N VAL A 71 -12.99 -5.95 -6.33
CA VAL A 71 -12.57 -4.54 -6.34
C VAL A 71 -13.73 -3.69 -6.85
N GLY A 72 -14.19 -2.74 -6.04
CA GLY A 72 -15.21 -1.76 -6.41
C GLY A 72 -14.61 -0.61 -7.22
N GLU A 73 -15.12 -0.36 -8.43
CA GLU A 73 -14.56 0.60 -9.41
C GLU A 73 -15.49 1.80 -9.66
N ARG A 74 -16.33 2.21 -8.70
CA ARG A 74 -17.24 3.36 -8.89
C ARG A 74 -16.57 4.72 -8.69
N ILE A 75 -15.48 4.79 -7.91
CA ILE A 75 -14.68 5.99 -7.69
C ILE A 75 -13.68 6.14 -8.83
N ASN A 76 -14.20 6.30 -10.04
CA ASN A 76 -13.43 6.45 -11.27
C ASN A 76 -14.23 7.34 -12.24
N PRO A 77 -13.63 8.45 -12.75
CA PRO A 77 -14.32 9.41 -13.61
C PRO A 77 -14.55 8.95 -15.05
N THR A 78 -13.96 7.83 -15.47
CA THR A 78 -14.03 7.35 -16.86
C THR A 78 -15.49 7.09 -17.27
N GLY A 79 -15.98 7.83 -18.25
CA GLY A 79 -17.35 7.74 -18.75
C GLY A 79 -18.46 8.26 -17.82
N LYS A 80 -18.12 8.80 -16.63
CA LYS A 80 -19.09 9.19 -15.58
C LYS A 80 -19.10 10.71 -15.39
N LYS A 81 -19.88 11.43 -16.20
CA LYS A 81 -19.94 12.91 -16.20
C LYS A 81 -20.22 13.52 -14.82
N ARG A 82 -21.15 12.94 -14.04
CA ARG A 82 -21.48 13.43 -12.68
C ARG A 82 -20.27 13.27 -11.74
N PHE A 83 -19.55 12.15 -11.83
CA PHE A 83 -18.37 11.94 -11.00
C PHE A 83 -17.22 12.89 -11.39
N GLN A 84 -17.00 13.15 -12.70
CA GLN A 84 -16.05 14.17 -13.17
C GLN A 84 -16.38 15.55 -12.64
N GLN A 85 -17.67 15.90 -12.60
CA GLN A 85 -18.11 17.17 -12.02
C GLN A 85 -17.82 17.23 -10.52
N ALA A 86 -18.15 16.17 -9.77
CA ALA A 86 -17.88 16.07 -8.33
C ALA A 86 -16.39 16.25 -8.01
N LEU A 87 -15.50 15.66 -8.82
CA LEU A 87 -14.05 15.83 -8.64
C LEU A 87 -13.59 17.28 -8.89
N ARG A 88 -14.13 17.95 -9.94
CA ARG A 88 -13.81 19.36 -10.21
C ARG A 88 -14.32 20.32 -9.14
N GLU A 89 -15.47 20.01 -8.54
CA GLU A 89 -16.09 20.79 -7.47
C GLU A 89 -15.60 20.38 -6.07
N GLU A 90 -14.72 19.38 -5.99
CA GLU A 90 -14.28 18.74 -4.74
C GLU A 90 -15.46 18.30 -3.86
N ASP A 91 -16.58 17.83 -4.48
CA ASP A 91 -17.76 17.30 -3.79
C ASP A 91 -17.43 15.95 -3.12
N MET A 92 -16.78 16.02 -1.96
CA MET A 92 -16.37 14.83 -1.19
C MET A 92 -17.57 14.01 -0.76
N ASN A 93 -18.73 14.60 -0.50
CA ASN A 93 -19.92 13.86 -0.09
C ASN A 93 -20.33 12.86 -1.18
N TYR A 94 -20.37 13.30 -2.42
CA TYR A 94 -20.67 12.40 -3.53
C TYR A 94 -19.64 11.29 -3.72
N VAL A 95 -18.35 11.60 -3.52
CA VAL A 95 -17.28 10.57 -3.56
C VAL A 95 -17.47 9.53 -2.46
N LEU A 96 -17.78 9.97 -1.23
CA LEU A 96 -18.02 9.09 -0.09
C LEU A 96 -19.29 8.25 -0.25
N GLU A 97 -20.36 8.80 -0.83
CA GLU A 97 -21.58 8.04 -1.17
C GLU A 97 -21.25 6.87 -2.13
N GLN A 98 -20.38 7.11 -3.15
CA GLN A 98 -19.94 6.04 -4.04
C GLN A 98 -19.14 4.96 -3.31
N ALA A 99 -18.32 5.33 -2.34
CA ALA A 99 -17.58 4.39 -1.51
C ALA A 99 -18.52 3.52 -0.67
N VAL A 100 -19.41 4.15 0.10
CA VAL A 100 -20.36 3.44 0.99
C VAL A 100 -21.23 2.48 0.19
N SER A 101 -21.78 2.93 -0.94
CA SER A 101 -22.59 2.07 -1.81
C SER A 101 -21.85 0.81 -2.29
N GLN A 102 -20.54 0.91 -2.55
CA GLN A 102 -19.74 -0.25 -2.95
C GLN A 102 -19.42 -1.18 -1.79
N VAL A 103 -19.17 -0.64 -0.60
CA VAL A 103 -19.02 -1.42 0.63
C VAL A 103 -20.28 -2.25 0.90
N GLU A 104 -21.45 -1.62 0.83
CA GLU A 104 -22.75 -2.27 0.99
C GLU A 104 -23.03 -3.35 -0.08
N ALA A 105 -22.51 -3.14 -1.29
CA ALA A 105 -22.60 -4.09 -2.38
C ALA A 105 -21.58 -5.26 -2.28
N GLY A 106 -20.74 -5.30 -1.25
CA GLY A 106 -19.81 -6.39 -0.98
C GLY A 106 -18.43 -6.25 -1.64
N ALA A 107 -18.01 -5.03 -2.00
CA ALA A 107 -16.63 -4.79 -2.39
C ALA A 107 -15.68 -5.12 -1.22
N GLN A 108 -14.49 -5.63 -1.54
CA GLN A 108 -13.45 -5.96 -0.57
C GLN A 108 -12.26 -4.97 -0.66
N VAL A 109 -12.12 -4.30 -1.78
CA VAL A 109 -11.13 -3.24 -2.06
C VAL A 109 -11.86 -2.15 -2.84
N LEU A 110 -11.51 -0.89 -2.64
CA LEU A 110 -12.03 0.23 -3.45
C LEU A 110 -10.95 0.77 -4.37
N ASP A 111 -11.23 0.77 -5.66
CA ASP A 111 -10.41 1.47 -6.67
C ASP A 111 -10.68 2.97 -6.61
N VAL A 112 -9.61 3.77 -6.61
CA VAL A 112 -9.65 5.23 -6.44
C VAL A 112 -8.88 5.89 -7.57
N ASN A 113 -9.63 6.44 -8.52
CA ASN A 113 -9.10 7.25 -9.62
C ASN A 113 -9.72 8.64 -9.58
N VAL A 114 -8.89 9.67 -9.54
CA VAL A 114 -9.31 11.09 -9.53
C VAL A 114 -8.84 11.85 -10.79
N GLY A 115 -8.30 11.13 -11.77
CA GLY A 115 -7.78 11.69 -13.03
C GLY A 115 -8.90 12.12 -13.98
N ALA A 116 -9.32 13.38 -13.91
CA ALA A 116 -10.30 13.97 -14.81
C ALA A 116 -9.79 15.27 -15.44
N PRO A 117 -10.22 15.61 -16.66
CA PRO A 117 -9.85 16.88 -17.27
C PRO A 117 -10.23 18.08 -16.39
N GLY A 118 -9.25 18.95 -16.12
CA GLY A 118 -9.42 20.14 -15.28
C GLY A 118 -9.30 19.88 -13.78
N VAL A 119 -8.86 18.70 -13.36
CA VAL A 119 -8.57 18.34 -11.96
C VAL A 119 -7.07 18.37 -11.72
N ASP A 120 -6.63 18.95 -10.61
CA ASP A 120 -5.28 18.83 -10.09
C ASP A 120 -5.19 17.49 -9.33
N GLU A 121 -4.82 16.44 -10.05
CA GLU A 121 -4.80 15.08 -9.54
C GLU A 121 -3.82 14.90 -8.35
N PRO A 122 -2.56 15.40 -8.41
CA PRO A 122 -1.64 15.36 -7.28
C PRO A 122 -2.16 16.03 -6.00
N ALA A 123 -2.92 17.12 -6.12
CA ALA A 123 -3.51 17.82 -4.98
C ALA A 123 -4.77 17.13 -4.46
N LEU A 124 -5.57 16.52 -5.33
CA LEU A 124 -6.86 15.92 -4.98
C LEU A 124 -6.71 14.49 -4.42
N MET A 125 -5.83 13.67 -4.96
CA MET A 125 -5.64 12.27 -4.55
C MET A 125 -5.48 12.12 -3.02
N PRO A 126 -4.57 12.84 -2.33
CA PRO A 126 -4.43 12.71 -0.89
C PRO A 126 -5.66 13.15 -0.09
N LYS A 127 -6.45 14.11 -0.60
CA LYS A 127 -7.70 14.53 0.04
C LYS A 127 -8.74 13.40 -0.01
N VAL A 128 -8.91 12.80 -1.19
CA VAL A 128 -9.85 11.69 -1.40
C VAL A 128 -9.43 10.46 -0.58
N VAL A 129 -8.15 10.09 -0.60
CA VAL A 129 -7.64 8.97 0.20
C VAL A 129 -7.90 9.16 1.69
N LYS A 130 -7.65 10.36 2.25
CA LYS A 130 -7.96 10.67 3.66
C LYS A 130 -9.46 10.58 3.95
N ALA A 131 -10.29 11.13 3.07
CA ALA A 131 -11.74 11.11 3.24
C ALA A 131 -12.29 9.67 3.23
N LEU A 132 -11.83 8.83 2.30
CA LEU A 132 -12.23 7.43 2.22
C LEU A 132 -11.84 6.63 3.48
N GLN A 133 -10.62 6.81 3.98
CA GLN A 133 -10.17 6.15 5.21
C GLN A 133 -10.97 6.55 6.46
N SER A 134 -11.75 7.64 6.41
CA SER A 134 -12.62 8.04 7.53
C SER A 134 -13.99 7.35 7.52
N VAL A 135 -14.41 6.74 6.41
CA VAL A 135 -15.75 6.15 6.27
C VAL A 135 -15.73 4.65 5.98
N THR A 136 -14.59 4.07 5.64
CA THR A 136 -14.48 2.64 5.36
C THR A 136 -13.19 2.04 5.92
N SER A 137 -13.25 0.77 6.33
CA SER A 137 -12.08 -0.04 6.69
C SER A 137 -11.52 -0.84 5.51
N LEU A 138 -12.09 -0.72 4.31
CA LEU A 138 -11.59 -1.46 3.15
C LEU A 138 -10.26 -0.90 2.65
N PRO A 139 -9.32 -1.77 2.23
CA PRO A 139 -8.12 -1.35 1.53
C PRO A 139 -8.43 -0.59 0.24
N LEU A 140 -7.54 0.33 -0.13
CA LEU A 140 -7.67 1.09 -1.36
C LEU A 140 -6.70 0.60 -2.43
N GLN A 141 -7.14 0.68 -3.68
CA GLN A 141 -6.32 0.59 -4.87
C GLN A 141 -6.19 2.00 -5.45
N LEU A 142 -4.99 2.56 -5.44
CA LEU A 142 -4.72 3.89 -6.00
C LEU A 142 -4.45 3.76 -7.50
N ASP A 143 -5.36 4.28 -8.30
CA ASP A 143 -5.33 4.18 -9.77
C ASP A 143 -4.97 5.54 -10.39
N SER A 144 -3.77 5.64 -10.90
CA SER A 144 -3.29 6.82 -11.60
C SER A 144 -2.09 6.51 -12.51
N SER A 145 -2.00 7.25 -13.62
CA SER A 145 -0.79 7.33 -14.43
C SER A 145 0.16 8.44 -13.97
N ASN A 146 -0.28 9.31 -13.07
CA ASN A 146 0.51 10.41 -12.52
C ASN A 146 1.28 9.94 -11.28
N VAL A 147 2.62 9.87 -11.41
CA VAL A 147 3.52 9.39 -10.36
C VAL A 147 3.43 10.25 -9.08
N GLU A 148 3.29 11.58 -9.24
CA GLU A 148 3.16 12.50 -8.12
C GLU A 148 1.84 12.30 -7.37
N ALA A 149 0.74 12.09 -8.10
CA ALA A 149 -0.56 11.78 -7.50
C ALA A 149 -0.51 10.47 -6.71
N LEU A 150 0.13 9.43 -7.27
CA LEU A 150 0.36 8.16 -6.56
C LEU A 150 1.19 8.37 -5.29
N GLU A 151 2.32 9.09 -5.37
CA GLU A 151 3.15 9.33 -4.19
C GLU A 151 2.39 10.10 -3.12
N ASN A 152 1.65 11.14 -3.48
CA ASN A 152 0.87 11.94 -2.54
C ASN A 152 -0.25 11.12 -1.88
N GLY A 153 -0.91 10.23 -2.63
CA GLY A 153 -1.90 9.29 -2.10
C GLY A 153 -1.27 8.26 -1.15
N LEU A 154 -0.16 7.64 -1.56
CA LEU A 154 0.56 6.66 -0.75
C LEU A 154 1.07 7.24 0.57
N ARG A 155 1.53 8.50 0.55
CA ARG A 155 2.04 9.21 1.73
C ARG A 155 1.01 9.35 2.85
N VAL A 156 -0.27 9.41 2.52
CA VAL A 156 -1.36 9.60 3.48
C VAL A 156 -2.19 8.33 3.72
N TYR A 157 -1.87 7.25 3.02
CA TYR A 157 -2.53 5.98 3.23
C TYR A 157 -1.93 5.25 4.44
N ASN A 158 -2.79 4.77 5.33
CA ASN A 158 -2.40 4.02 6.52
C ASN A 158 -2.63 2.52 6.29
N GLY A 159 -1.57 1.79 5.94
CA GLY A 159 -1.65 0.36 5.68
C GLY A 159 -0.89 -0.06 4.42
N LYS A 160 -1.34 -1.16 3.80
CA LYS A 160 -0.78 -1.68 2.55
C LYS A 160 -1.82 -1.60 1.43
N PRO A 161 -1.78 -0.57 0.56
CA PRO A 161 -2.67 -0.42 -0.57
C PRO A 161 -2.21 -1.22 -1.78
N ILE A 162 -2.99 -1.17 -2.86
CA ILE A 162 -2.54 -1.53 -4.22
C ILE A 162 -2.23 -0.24 -4.99
N VAL A 163 -1.21 -0.26 -5.83
CA VAL A 163 -0.98 0.72 -6.89
C VAL A 163 -1.46 0.13 -8.22
N ASN A 164 -2.30 0.83 -8.92
CA ASN A 164 -2.78 0.50 -10.27
C ASN A 164 -2.29 1.60 -11.23
N SER A 165 -1.33 1.37 -12.08
CA SER A 165 -0.58 0.16 -12.33
C SER A 165 0.83 0.48 -12.88
N THR A 166 1.67 -0.52 -13.00
CA THR A 166 2.86 -0.46 -13.85
C THR A 166 2.70 -1.40 -15.05
N ASN A 167 3.61 -1.29 -16.01
CA ASN A 167 3.71 -2.20 -17.14
C ASN A 167 5.17 -2.56 -17.42
N GLY A 168 5.44 -3.23 -18.53
CA GLY A 168 6.80 -3.63 -18.92
C GLY A 168 7.68 -2.53 -19.52
N GLU A 169 7.22 -1.29 -19.62
CA GLU A 169 8.06 -0.16 -20.07
C GLU A 169 9.07 0.20 -18.97
N GLN A 170 10.36 0.31 -19.32
CA GLN A 170 11.41 0.55 -18.32
C GLN A 170 11.18 1.85 -17.55
N GLU A 171 10.77 2.91 -18.22
CA GLU A 171 10.46 4.20 -17.58
C GLU A 171 9.36 4.06 -16.49
N LYS A 172 8.34 3.24 -16.76
CA LYS A 172 7.26 2.98 -15.79
C LYS A 172 7.74 2.14 -14.62
N LEU A 173 8.57 1.14 -14.87
CA LEU A 173 9.16 0.33 -13.80
C LEU A 173 10.04 1.20 -12.90
N ASP A 174 10.91 2.02 -13.47
CA ASP A 174 11.82 2.90 -12.73
C ASP A 174 11.09 3.99 -11.92
N ALA A 175 9.92 4.42 -12.39
CA ALA A 175 9.11 5.43 -11.70
C ALA A 175 8.24 4.85 -10.58
N ILE A 176 7.59 3.70 -10.80
CA ILE A 176 6.54 3.19 -9.91
C ILE A 176 7.07 2.17 -8.88
N LEU A 177 7.97 1.26 -9.27
CA LEU A 177 8.46 0.23 -8.33
C LEU A 177 9.17 0.80 -7.09
N PRO A 178 10.01 1.85 -7.20
CA PRO A 178 10.60 2.48 -6.02
C PRO A 178 9.56 3.06 -5.05
N LEU A 179 8.45 3.61 -5.56
CA LEU A 179 7.34 4.09 -4.72
C LEU A 179 6.66 2.93 -4.00
N CYS A 180 6.33 1.85 -4.70
CA CYS A 180 5.74 0.67 -4.09
C CYS A 180 6.64 0.10 -2.99
N LYS A 181 7.95 0.02 -3.24
CA LYS A 181 8.94 -0.43 -2.25
C LYS A 181 9.02 0.52 -1.04
N LYS A 182 9.03 1.83 -1.29
CA LYS A 182 9.13 2.87 -0.25
C LYS A 182 7.93 2.84 0.70
N TYR A 183 6.73 2.65 0.17
CA TYR A 183 5.47 2.69 0.93
C TYR A 183 4.93 1.30 1.28
N GLY A 184 5.58 0.22 0.85
CA GLY A 184 5.15 -1.16 1.10
C GLY A 184 3.88 -1.56 0.37
N ALA A 185 3.55 -0.90 -0.74
CA ALA A 185 2.35 -1.16 -1.51
C ALA A 185 2.46 -2.45 -2.34
N ALA A 186 1.34 -3.11 -2.58
CA ALA A 186 1.18 -4.09 -3.66
C ALA A 186 1.02 -3.35 -4.99
N ILE A 187 1.22 -4.04 -6.12
CA ILE A 187 1.14 -3.43 -7.45
C ILE A 187 0.42 -4.33 -8.44
N VAL A 188 -0.36 -3.73 -9.33
CA VAL A 188 -0.88 -4.36 -10.53
C VAL A 188 0.16 -4.23 -11.64
N GLY A 189 0.67 -5.34 -12.14
CA GLY A 189 1.56 -5.40 -13.29
C GLY A 189 0.80 -5.77 -14.56
N LEU A 190 0.72 -4.87 -15.52
CA LEU A 190 0.10 -5.13 -16.82
C LEU A 190 1.11 -5.78 -17.76
N ALA A 191 0.77 -6.95 -18.33
CA ALA A 191 1.60 -7.70 -19.27
C ALA A 191 1.58 -7.06 -20.67
N ILE A 192 1.86 -5.74 -20.72
CA ILE A 192 2.00 -4.91 -21.92
C ILE A 192 3.29 -4.10 -21.84
N ASP A 193 3.81 -3.66 -22.96
CA ASP A 193 4.97 -2.77 -23.04
C ASP A 193 4.77 -1.76 -24.19
N GLU A 194 5.85 -1.08 -24.61
CA GLU A 194 5.85 -0.10 -25.71
C GLU A 194 5.28 -0.63 -27.04
N ARG A 195 5.20 -1.96 -27.19
CA ARG A 195 4.60 -2.62 -28.37
C ARG A 195 3.08 -2.82 -28.21
N GLY A 196 2.52 -2.47 -27.04
CA GLY A 196 1.10 -2.63 -26.71
C GLY A 196 0.74 -4.06 -26.30
N ILE A 197 -0.50 -4.47 -26.57
CA ILE A 197 -1.01 -5.80 -26.22
C ILE A 197 -0.54 -6.79 -27.28
N LEU A 198 0.40 -7.64 -26.90
CA LEU A 198 0.93 -8.66 -27.79
C LEU A 198 -0.01 -9.88 -27.90
N PRO A 199 -0.23 -10.44 -29.09
CA PRO A 199 -1.17 -11.55 -29.29
C PRO A 199 -0.66 -12.87 -28.69
N ALA A 200 0.66 -13.13 -28.74
CA ALA A 200 1.24 -14.38 -28.25
C ALA A 200 1.30 -14.41 -26.70
N ALA A 201 0.97 -15.54 -26.12
CA ALA A 201 1.00 -15.72 -24.68
C ALA A 201 2.43 -15.66 -24.11
N GLU A 202 3.38 -16.21 -24.86
CA GLU A 202 4.81 -16.27 -24.51
C GLU A 202 5.41 -14.87 -24.35
N ASP A 203 5.05 -13.94 -25.23
CA ASP A 203 5.49 -12.54 -25.15
C ASP A 203 4.93 -11.86 -23.89
N ARG A 204 3.65 -12.09 -23.58
CA ARG A 204 3.03 -11.52 -22.37
C ARG A 204 3.62 -12.13 -21.10
N VAL A 205 3.95 -13.41 -21.08
CA VAL A 205 4.66 -14.07 -19.99
C VAL A 205 6.05 -13.48 -19.80
N ALA A 206 6.77 -13.21 -20.91
CA ALA A 206 8.09 -12.57 -20.84
C ALA A 206 8.00 -11.16 -20.21
N ILE A 207 6.99 -10.36 -20.58
CA ILE A 207 6.75 -9.05 -19.98
C ILE A 207 6.42 -9.18 -18.48
N ALA A 208 5.51 -10.09 -18.13
CA ALA A 208 5.15 -10.32 -16.72
C ALA A 208 6.37 -10.72 -15.87
N ARG A 209 7.24 -11.57 -16.43
CA ARG A 209 8.51 -11.96 -15.79
C ARG A 209 9.42 -10.75 -15.58
N ARG A 210 9.61 -9.90 -16.62
CA ARG A 210 10.39 -8.66 -16.50
C ARG A 210 9.89 -7.76 -15.38
N ILE A 211 8.56 -7.60 -15.24
CA ILE A 211 7.96 -6.80 -14.17
C ILE A 211 8.25 -7.40 -12.79
N THR A 212 8.21 -8.72 -12.65
CA THR A 212 8.41 -9.39 -11.35
C THR A 212 9.87 -9.51 -10.94
N GLU A 213 10.81 -9.39 -11.88
CA GLU A 213 12.25 -9.45 -11.65
C GLU A 213 12.87 -8.06 -11.46
N ALA A 214 12.14 -6.97 -11.80
CA ALA A 214 12.59 -5.60 -11.64
C ALA A 214 12.44 -5.11 -10.19
#